data_e1f9b59da32a3cf8a6f3e539e504937e
#
_entry.id   e1f9b59da32a3cf8a6f3e539e504937e
#
_cell.length_a   1.000
_cell.length_b   1.000
_cell.length_c   1.000
_cell.angle_alpha   90.00
_cell.angle_beta   90.00
_cell.angle_gamma   90.00
#
_symmetry.space_group_name_H-M   'P 1'
#
loop_
_entity.id
_entity.type
_entity.pdbx_description
1 polymer ?
#
loop_
_entity_poly.entity_id
_entity_poly.type
_entity_poly.pdbx_seq_one_letter_code
_entity_poly.pdbx_strand_id
1 'polypeptide(L)'
;SNEEMRKAFAPYSLHADAQIYFPTKSNTGDAHIMAMQAGGVMQKNDNHAATVHLEAGAGSYGFLHVNANGERFMNEDVNTQSKSCSKELQPHGIAWTVYDSNWTQDVKKQVDGNLAGGLFYGQMWQPWGNGWNVEIEKASQAQHIKDGKVVVADTLDELAQKMGVPVEALKATVTRYNELAAKGHDDDFGKRPELLTPIQKGPFYAGRLVS
;
A
#
# COMPACT_ATOMS: atom_id res chain seq x y z
N SER A 1 -24.09 -3.72 1.27
CA SER A 1 -23.56 -4.69 2.26
C SER A 1 -24.30 -4.59 3.58
N ASN A 2 -24.39 -5.68 4.30
CA ASN A 2 -25.08 -5.75 5.58
C ASN A 2 -24.10 -5.35 6.70
N GLU A 3 -24.28 -4.17 7.28
CA GLU A 3 -23.40 -3.64 8.33
C GLU A 3 -23.49 -4.44 9.63
N GLU A 4 -24.67 -4.97 9.96
CA GLU A 4 -24.85 -5.79 11.16
C GLU A 4 -24.08 -7.11 11.07
N MET A 5 -24.10 -7.76 9.91
CA MET A 5 -23.28 -8.95 9.66
C MET A 5 -21.79 -8.63 9.70
N ARG A 6 -21.38 -7.48 9.14
CA ARG A 6 -19.98 -7.04 9.22
C ARG A 6 -19.54 -6.80 10.66
N LYS A 7 -20.37 -6.14 11.46
CA LYS A 7 -20.11 -5.96 12.92
C LYS A 7 -19.96 -7.28 13.66
N ALA A 8 -20.81 -8.27 13.31
CA ALA A 8 -20.82 -9.56 13.99
C ALA A 8 -19.66 -10.48 13.55
N PHE A 9 -19.28 -10.46 12.28
CA PHE A 9 -18.39 -11.47 11.70
C PHE A 9 -17.11 -10.95 11.06
N ALA A 10 -17.03 -9.66 10.76
CA ALA A 10 -15.88 -9.02 10.14
C ALA A 10 -15.67 -7.58 10.66
N PRO A 11 -15.53 -7.38 11.99
CA PRO A 11 -15.51 -6.04 12.59
C PRO A 11 -14.40 -5.16 12.05
N TYR A 12 -13.23 -5.71 11.73
CA TYR A 12 -12.11 -4.96 11.16
C TYR A 12 -12.47 -4.24 9.84
N SER A 13 -13.39 -4.80 9.06
CA SER A 13 -13.82 -4.16 7.82
C SER A 13 -14.55 -2.83 8.02
N LEU A 14 -14.93 -2.49 9.25
CA LEU A 14 -15.58 -1.23 9.61
C LEU A 14 -14.58 -0.13 9.94
N HIS A 15 -13.32 -0.48 10.15
CA HIS A 15 -12.24 0.44 10.48
C HIS A 15 -11.45 0.90 9.26
N ALA A 16 -11.80 0.41 8.07
CA ALA A 16 -11.16 0.84 6.83
C ALA A 16 -11.34 2.35 6.62
N ASP A 17 -10.31 3.02 6.13
CA ASP A 17 -10.31 4.47 5.85
C ASP A 17 -11.36 4.84 4.78
N ALA A 18 -11.66 3.91 3.87
CA ALA A 18 -12.67 4.08 2.85
C ALA A 18 -13.55 2.83 2.71
N GLN A 19 -14.83 3.03 2.46
CA GLN A 19 -15.80 1.96 2.22
C GLN A 19 -16.16 1.94 0.74
N ILE A 20 -15.38 1.22 -0.07
CA ILE A 20 -15.68 1.03 -1.49
C ILE A 20 -16.39 -0.30 -1.66
N TYR A 21 -17.57 -0.24 -2.25
CA TYR A 21 -18.37 -1.41 -2.52
C TYR A 21 -18.74 -1.47 -4.00
N PHE A 22 -18.03 -2.30 -4.74
CA PHE A 22 -18.24 -2.46 -6.18
C PHE A 22 -19.41 -3.36 -6.57
N PRO A 23 -19.74 -4.45 -5.84
CA PRO A 23 -20.93 -5.21 -6.12
C PRO A 23 -22.21 -4.41 -5.86
N THR A 24 -23.31 -4.87 -6.40
CA THR A 24 -24.62 -4.26 -6.21
C THR A 24 -24.98 -4.18 -4.72
N LYS A 25 -25.79 -3.19 -4.34
CA LYS A 25 -26.29 -3.03 -2.96
C LYS A 25 -27.11 -4.23 -2.46
N SER A 26 -27.51 -5.12 -3.36
CA SER A 26 -28.24 -6.36 -3.05
C SER A 26 -27.39 -7.48 -2.45
N ASN A 27 -26.07 -7.35 -2.41
CA ASN A 27 -25.20 -8.33 -1.73
C ASN A 27 -25.23 -8.07 -0.21
N THR A 28 -26.26 -8.60 0.45
CA THR A 28 -26.58 -8.36 1.86
C THR A 28 -26.13 -9.50 2.79
N GLY A 29 -25.48 -10.53 2.23
CA GLY A 29 -25.01 -11.69 2.99
C GLY A 29 -26.04 -12.82 3.08
N ASP A 30 -27.07 -12.80 2.25
CA ASP A 30 -28.17 -13.77 2.27
C ASP A 30 -27.67 -15.21 2.13
N ALA A 31 -26.67 -15.44 1.27
CA ALA A 31 -26.06 -16.76 1.11
C ALA A 31 -25.42 -17.28 2.41
N HIS A 32 -24.79 -16.40 3.19
CA HIS A 32 -24.24 -16.79 4.50
C HIS A 32 -25.36 -17.11 5.49
N ILE A 33 -26.44 -16.34 5.49
CA ILE A 33 -27.61 -16.58 6.37
C ILE A 33 -28.26 -17.91 5.99
N MET A 34 -28.49 -18.18 4.71
CA MET A 34 -29.07 -19.44 4.23
C MET A 34 -28.18 -20.64 4.59
N ALA A 35 -26.85 -20.51 4.45
CA ALA A 35 -25.93 -21.57 4.83
C ALA A 35 -25.97 -21.85 6.33
N MET A 36 -26.04 -20.83 7.19
CA MET A 36 -26.20 -20.99 8.64
C MET A 36 -27.56 -21.63 9.00
N GLN A 37 -28.64 -21.26 8.34
CA GLN A 37 -29.95 -21.87 8.53
C GLN A 37 -29.95 -23.35 8.14
N ALA A 38 -29.14 -23.75 7.17
CA ALA A 38 -28.94 -25.14 6.76
C ALA A 38 -27.94 -25.90 7.68
N GLY A 39 -27.50 -25.33 8.78
CA GLY A 39 -26.58 -25.95 9.74
C GLY A 39 -25.09 -25.63 9.50
N GLY A 40 -24.77 -24.77 8.57
CA GLY A 40 -23.41 -24.24 8.39
C GLY A 40 -22.98 -23.37 9.55
N VAL A 41 -21.68 -23.29 9.78
CA VAL A 41 -21.09 -22.47 10.85
C VAL A 41 -20.24 -21.36 10.23
N MET A 42 -20.52 -20.12 10.62
CA MET A 42 -19.65 -19.00 10.27
C MET A 42 -18.32 -19.15 11.01
N GLN A 43 -17.22 -18.94 10.29
CA GLN A 43 -15.91 -18.86 10.91
C GLN A 43 -15.95 -17.84 12.04
N LYS A 44 -15.48 -18.22 13.21
CA LYS A 44 -15.31 -17.33 14.36
C LYS A 44 -13.89 -16.77 14.33
N ASN A 45 -13.75 -15.49 14.56
CA ASN A 45 -12.50 -14.73 14.59
C ASN A 45 -11.87 -14.47 13.20
N ASP A 46 -11.30 -13.29 13.07
CA ASP A 46 -10.45 -12.83 11.95
C ASP A 46 -11.04 -12.99 10.54
N ASN A 47 -12.36 -12.91 10.42
CA ASN A 47 -12.97 -12.74 9.12
C ASN A 47 -12.64 -11.34 8.60
N HIS A 48 -11.73 -11.28 7.65
CA HIS A 48 -11.50 -10.06 6.89
C HIS A 48 -12.43 -10.02 5.68
N ALA A 49 -13.23 -8.96 5.59
CA ALA A 49 -13.69 -8.55 4.28
C ALA A 49 -12.44 -8.22 3.44
N ALA A 50 -12.46 -8.54 2.16
CA ALA A 50 -11.36 -8.19 1.29
C ALA A 50 -11.11 -6.67 1.38
N THR A 51 -10.01 -6.29 1.98
CA THR A 51 -9.53 -4.92 1.97
C THR A 51 -8.62 -4.76 0.78
N VAL A 52 -8.98 -3.87 -0.12
CA VAL A 52 -8.07 -3.40 -1.16
C VAL A 52 -7.54 -2.07 -0.65
N HIS A 53 -6.25 -1.88 -0.61
CA HIS A 53 -5.76 -0.56 -0.29
C HIS A 53 -5.90 0.37 -1.49
N LEU A 54 -6.36 1.55 -1.18
CA LEU A 54 -6.35 2.68 -2.10
C LEU A 54 -5.12 3.49 -1.76
N GLU A 55 -4.07 3.21 -2.49
CA GLU A 55 -2.85 3.98 -2.33
C GLU A 55 -2.90 5.30 -3.07
N ALA A 56 -2.20 6.27 -2.54
CA ALA A 56 -1.84 7.47 -3.26
C ALA A 56 -0.40 7.35 -3.75
N GLY A 57 -0.14 7.87 -4.92
CA GLY A 57 1.19 7.79 -5.53
C GLY A 57 1.57 6.37 -5.92
N ALA A 58 2.78 5.97 -5.58
CA ALA A 58 3.37 4.69 -5.97
C ALA A 58 3.18 3.57 -4.93
N GLY A 59 2.12 3.62 -4.12
CA GLY A 59 1.90 2.72 -2.99
C GLY A 59 1.73 1.24 -3.36
N SER A 60 1.20 0.93 -4.54
CA SER A 60 1.06 -0.45 -5.02
C SER A 60 2.39 -1.13 -5.31
N TYR A 61 3.42 -0.35 -5.61
CA TYR A 61 4.72 -0.87 -5.98
C TYR A 61 5.55 -1.23 -4.74
N GLY A 62 6.72 -1.84 -4.98
CA GLY A 62 7.59 -2.33 -3.92
C GLY A 62 8.50 -1.25 -3.32
N PHE A 63 8.02 -0.03 -3.12
CA PHE A 63 8.76 1.04 -2.43
C PHE A 63 8.72 0.87 -0.91
N LEU A 64 9.59 1.60 -0.21
CA LEU A 64 9.68 1.57 1.25
C LEU A 64 8.35 2.00 1.89
N HIS A 65 7.84 1.19 2.83
CA HIS A 65 6.70 1.55 3.67
C HIS A 65 7.15 1.86 5.09
N VAL A 66 6.67 2.98 5.63
CA VAL A 66 6.95 3.40 7.01
C VAL A 66 5.64 3.68 7.74
N ASN A 67 5.62 3.39 9.04
CA ASN A 67 4.48 3.65 9.93
C ASN A 67 4.50 5.08 10.50
N ALA A 68 3.57 5.37 11.42
CA ALA A 68 3.48 6.68 12.09
C ALA A 68 4.72 7.04 12.91
N ASN A 69 5.54 6.06 13.30
CA ASN A 69 6.80 6.31 14.01
C ASN A 69 7.98 6.56 13.06
N GLY A 70 7.79 6.52 11.75
CA GLY A 70 8.85 6.63 10.76
C GLY A 70 9.67 5.35 10.58
N GLU A 71 9.15 4.20 11.02
CA GLU A 71 9.82 2.90 11.02
C GLU A 71 9.28 2.00 9.89
N ARG A 72 10.19 1.30 9.21
CA ARG A 72 9.84 0.24 8.27
C ARG A 72 9.24 -0.95 9.04
N PHE A 73 8.18 -1.57 8.52
CA PHE A 73 7.42 -2.57 9.26
C PHE A 73 7.11 -3.85 8.46
N MET A 74 7.50 -3.94 7.20
CA MET A 74 7.14 -5.09 6.37
C MET A 74 8.10 -5.30 5.20
N ASN A 75 7.99 -6.47 4.57
CA ASN A 75 8.46 -6.71 3.22
C ASN A 75 7.43 -6.13 2.24
N GLU A 76 7.83 -5.18 1.43
CA GLU A 76 6.94 -4.52 0.48
C GLU A 76 6.75 -5.30 -0.84
N ASP A 77 7.46 -6.43 -0.99
CA ASP A 77 7.34 -7.35 -2.12
C ASP A 77 6.16 -8.32 -1.93
N VAL A 78 4.99 -7.76 -1.70
CA VAL A 78 3.75 -8.49 -1.48
C VAL A 78 2.60 -7.84 -2.25
N ASN A 79 1.49 -8.54 -2.36
CA ASN A 79 0.30 -7.99 -2.99
C ASN A 79 -0.35 -6.87 -2.16
N THR A 80 -1.26 -6.14 -2.80
CA THR A 80 -1.93 -4.97 -2.21
C THR A 80 -2.74 -5.31 -0.96
N GLN A 81 -3.40 -6.47 -0.92
CA GLN A 81 -4.18 -6.92 0.23
C GLN A 81 -3.29 -7.17 1.46
N SER A 82 -2.13 -7.77 1.27
CA SER A 82 -1.17 -7.98 2.36
C SER A 82 -0.64 -6.67 2.92
N LYS A 83 -0.43 -5.66 2.06
CA LYS A 83 -0.05 -4.32 2.49
C LYS A 83 -1.12 -3.67 3.37
N SER A 84 -2.40 -3.79 2.97
CA SER A 84 -3.53 -3.28 3.75
C SER A 84 -3.59 -3.92 5.14
N CYS A 85 -3.53 -5.26 5.21
CA CYS A 85 -3.53 -5.97 6.49
C CYS A 85 -2.36 -5.55 7.38
N SER A 86 -1.16 -5.42 6.80
CA SER A 86 0.04 -4.99 7.54
C SER A 86 -0.09 -3.56 8.05
N LYS A 87 -0.66 -2.66 7.25
CA LYS A 87 -0.92 -1.26 7.60
C LYS A 87 -1.91 -1.15 8.78
N GLU A 88 -2.98 -1.95 8.77
CA GLU A 88 -4.00 -1.96 9.84
C GLU A 88 -3.40 -2.28 11.22
N LEU A 89 -2.33 -3.08 11.26
CA LEU A 89 -1.62 -3.45 12.49
C LEU A 89 -0.64 -2.37 12.97
N GLN A 90 -0.44 -1.30 12.21
CA GLN A 90 0.50 -0.24 12.59
C GLN A 90 -0.12 0.76 13.56
N PRO A 91 0.70 1.52 14.31
CA PRO A 91 0.21 2.56 15.20
C PRO A 91 -0.78 3.49 14.48
N HIS A 92 -1.96 3.62 15.06
CA HIS A 92 -3.08 4.42 14.51
C HIS A 92 -3.56 4.00 13.11
N GLY A 93 -3.17 2.83 12.60
CA GLY A 93 -3.45 2.40 11.23
C GLY A 93 -2.82 3.33 10.17
N ILE A 94 -1.74 4.04 10.50
CA ILE A 94 -1.08 5.00 9.62
C ILE A 94 0.16 4.38 9.00
N ALA A 95 0.25 4.46 7.68
CA ALA A 95 1.45 4.12 6.94
C ALA A 95 1.60 5.00 5.69
N TRP A 96 2.85 5.11 5.25
CA TRP A 96 3.25 5.91 4.10
C TRP A 96 4.16 5.09 3.20
N THR A 97 4.03 5.29 1.89
CA THR A 97 5.00 4.80 0.90
C THR A 97 5.98 5.91 0.57
N VAL A 98 7.26 5.68 0.80
CA VAL A 98 8.34 6.66 0.58
C VAL A 98 9.18 6.27 -0.62
N TYR A 99 9.43 7.23 -1.51
CA TYR A 99 10.21 7.07 -2.73
C TYR A 99 10.83 8.41 -3.17
N ASP A 100 11.72 8.34 -4.12
CA ASP A 100 12.46 9.51 -4.60
C ASP A 100 12.17 9.88 -6.08
N SER A 101 12.92 10.81 -6.62
CA SER A 101 12.74 11.32 -7.99
C SER A 101 12.95 10.27 -9.09
N ASN A 102 13.57 9.14 -8.79
CA ASN A 102 13.79 8.04 -9.76
C ASN A 102 12.57 7.12 -9.90
N TRP A 103 11.50 7.35 -9.16
CA TRP A 103 10.36 6.44 -9.03
C TRP A 103 9.79 5.93 -10.36
N THR A 104 9.79 6.75 -11.42
CA THR A 104 9.26 6.32 -12.74
C THR A 104 10.10 5.23 -13.37
N GLN A 105 11.42 5.27 -13.18
CA GLN A 105 12.35 4.25 -13.67
C GLN A 105 12.20 2.96 -12.86
N ASP A 106 12.03 3.10 -11.55
CA ASP A 106 11.87 1.98 -10.64
C ASP A 106 10.52 1.28 -10.85
N VAL A 107 9.43 2.03 -11.03
CA VAL A 107 8.13 1.50 -11.42
C VAL A 107 8.23 0.74 -12.75
N LYS A 108 8.90 1.32 -13.75
CA LYS A 108 9.09 0.66 -15.04
C LYS A 108 9.80 -0.68 -14.90
N LYS A 109 10.87 -0.75 -14.09
CA LYS A 109 11.55 -2.03 -13.80
C LYS A 109 10.62 -3.06 -13.18
N GLN A 110 9.77 -2.63 -12.25
CA GLN A 110 8.82 -3.51 -11.57
C GLN A 110 7.76 -4.04 -12.53
N VAL A 111 7.25 -3.20 -13.43
CA VAL A 111 6.29 -3.59 -14.46
C VAL A 111 6.93 -4.55 -15.47
N ASP A 112 8.08 -4.19 -16.00
CA ASP A 112 8.80 -5.01 -17.00
C ASP A 112 9.23 -6.38 -16.43
N GLY A 113 9.60 -6.40 -15.14
CA GLY A 113 10.02 -7.61 -14.43
C GLY A 113 8.88 -8.42 -13.80
N ASN A 114 7.64 -7.97 -13.89
CA ASN A 114 6.49 -8.56 -13.19
C ASN A 114 6.72 -8.69 -11.68
N LEU A 115 7.24 -7.64 -11.05
CA LEU A 115 7.62 -7.62 -9.65
C LEU A 115 6.58 -6.84 -8.82
N ALA A 116 6.22 -7.34 -7.65
CA ALA A 116 5.31 -6.68 -6.72
C ALA A 116 4.07 -6.10 -7.42
N GLY A 117 3.82 -4.80 -7.27
CA GLY A 117 2.72 -4.08 -7.93
C GLY A 117 2.80 -4.10 -9.45
N GLY A 118 4.00 -4.21 -10.02
CA GLY A 118 4.20 -4.31 -11.46
C GLY A 118 3.54 -5.55 -12.08
N LEU A 119 3.50 -6.67 -11.36
CA LEU A 119 2.77 -7.85 -11.79
C LEU A 119 1.27 -7.54 -11.98
N PHE A 120 0.68 -6.82 -11.05
CA PHE A 120 -0.73 -6.45 -11.11
C PHE A 120 -1.01 -5.51 -12.30
N TYR A 121 -0.27 -4.42 -12.42
CA TYR A 121 -0.51 -3.41 -13.45
C TYR A 121 0.00 -3.82 -14.83
N GLY A 122 1.10 -4.57 -14.90
CA GLY A 122 1.67 -5.03 -16.16
C GLY A 122 0.84 -6.09 -16.87
N GLN A 123 0.27 -7.04 -16.13
CA GLN A 123 -0.44 -8.18 -16.71
C GLN A 123 -1.95 -8.13 -16.55
N MET A 124 -2.45 -7.80 -15.36
CA MET A 124 -3.89 -7.86 -15.09
C MET A 124 -4.68 -6.75 -15.79
N TRP A 125 -4.07 -5.60 -16.04
CA TRP A 125 -4.75 -4.50 -16.74
C TRP A 125 -4.64 -4.56 -18.27
N GLN A 126 -3.80 -5.45 -18.82
CA GLN A 126 -3.73 -5.64 -20.28
C GLN A 126 -5.06 -6.05 -20.92
N PRO A 127 -5.89 -6.91 -20.32
CA PRO A 127 -7.20 -7.26 -20.89
C PRO A 127 -8.16 -6.07 -21.00
N TRP A 128 -7.93 -5.00 -20.27
CA TRP A 128 -8.77 -3.79 -20.27
C TRP A 128 -8.29 -2.72 -21.26
N GLY A 129 -7.30 -3.05 -22.08
CA GLY A 129 -7.01 -2.36 -23.35
C GLY A 129 -5.84 -1.41 -23.38
N ASN A 130 -5.33 -0.90 -22.27
CA ASN A 130 -4.33 0.17 -22.34
C ASN A 130 -2.95 -0.18 -21.76
N GLY A 131 -2.80 -1.30 -21.04
CA GLY A 131 -1.53 -1.66 -20.40
C GLY A 131 -1.04 -0.56 -19.43
N TRP A 132 0.08 -0.82 -18.78
CA TRP A 132 0.75 0.17 -17.95
C TRP A 132 1.40 1.25 -18.83
N ASN A 133 1.27 2.51 -18.42
CA ASN A 133 1.86 3.67 -19.12
C ASN A 133 2.38 4.67 -18.10
N VAL A 134 3.66 5.04 -18.22
CA VAL A 134 4.32 5.98 -17.32
C VAL A 134 3.66 7.36 -17.29
N GLU A 135 3.06 7.81 -18.39
CA GLU A 135 2.39 9.10 -18.44
C GLU A 135 1.06 9.09 -17.66
N ILE A 136 0.36 7.96 -17.64
CA ILE A 136 -0.82 7.77 -16.79
C ILE A 136 -0.40 7.81 -15.32
N GLU A 137 0.70 7.14 -14.96
CA GLU A 137 1.24 7.17 -13.59
C GLU A 137 1.65 8.57 -13.16
N LYS A 138 2.33 9.32 -14.03
CA LYS A 138 2.70 10.72 -13.75
C LYS A 138 1.48 11.61 -13.58
N ALA A 139 0.45 11.43 -14.41
CA ALA A 139 -0.78 12.20 -14.31
C ALA A 139 -1.53 11.88 -13.00
N SER A 140 -1.61 10.60 -12.63
CA SER A 140 -2.16 10.15 -11.36
C SER A 140 -1.39 10.72 -10.17
N GLN A 141 -0.06 10.63 -10.20
CA GLN A 141 0.82 11.21 -9.19
C GLN A 141 0.58 12.71 -9.02
N ALA A 142 0.54 13.46 -10.14
CA ALA A 142 0.30 14.90 -10.12
C ALA A 142 -1.08 15.24 -9.51
N GLN A 143 -2.10 14.44 -9.81
CA GLN A 143 -3.42 14.61 -9.21
C GLN A 143 -3.40 14.31 -7.71
N HIS A 144 -2.74 13.24 -7.28
CA HIS A 144 -2.62 12.90 -5.87
C HIS A 144 -1.84 13.96 -5.07
N ILE A 145 -0.83 14.59 -5.67
CA ILE A 145 -0.12 15.73 -5.06
C ILE A 145 -1.07 16.92 -4.89
N LYS A 146 -1.83 17.26 -5.94
CA LYS A 146 -2.81 18.35 -5.91
C LYS A 146 -3.89 18.12 -4.86
N ASP A 147 -4.32 16.87 -4.68
CA ASP A 147 -5.34 16.48 -3.71
C ASP A 147 -4.79 16.34 -2.27
N GLY A 148 -3.48 16.57 -2.06
CA GLY A 148 -2.82 16.43 -0.77
C GLY A 148 -2.68 14.98 -0.26
N LYS A 149 -2.88 14.00 -1.15
CA LYS A 149 -2.73 12.56 -0.83
C LYS A 149 -1.28 12.10 -0.90
N VAL A 150 -0.48 12.79 -1.70
CA VAL A 150 0.98 12.64 -1.77
C VAL A 150 1.62 13.94 -1.35
N VAL A 151 2.52 13.87 -0.41
CA VAL A 151 3.36 15.00 0.01
C VAL A 151 4.71 14.93 -0.71
N VAL A 152 5.26 16.12 -1.02
CA VAL A 152 6.53 16.27 -1.75
C VAL A 152 7.42 17.21 -0.99
N ALA A 153 8.72 16.91 -0.93
CA ALA A 153 9.72 17.75 -0.27
C ALA A 153 11.09 17.59 -0.94
N ASP A 154 11.92 18.63 -0.83
CA ASP A 154 13.29 18.59 -1.35
C ASP A 154 14.25 17.86 -0.41
N THR A 155 13.90 17.74 0.86
CA THR A 155 14.68 17.06 1.88
C THR A 155 13.85 16.03 2.66
N LEU A 156 14.52 15.03 3.26
CA LEU A 156 13.85 14.05 4.12
C LEU A 156 13.30 14.69 5.40
N ASP A 157 13.94 15.74 5.90
CA ASP A 157 13.50 16.48 7.08
C ASP A 157 12.13 17.15 6.83
N GLU A 158 12.00 17.84 5.70
CA GLU A 158 10.73 18.43 5.28
C GLU A 158 9.67 17.35 4.99
N LEU A 159 10.09 16.25 4.37
CA LEU A 159 9.17 15.15 4.08
C LEU A 159 8.59 14.59 5.38
N ALA A 160 9.43 14.29 6.36
CA ALA A 160 9.01 13.79 7.66
C ALA A 160 8.02 14.75 8.37
N GLN A 161 8.32 16.06 8.32
CA GLN A 161 7.42 17.08 8.88
C GLN A 161 6.04 17.09 8.18
N LYS A 162 6.01 17.00 6.86
CA LYS A 162 4.76 16.95 6.07
C LYS A 162 3.97 15.66 6.32
N MET A 163 4.67 14.55 6.56
CA MET A 163 4.06 13.26 6.93
C MET A 163 3.56 13.23 8.38
N GLY A 164 4.06 14.11 9.24
CA GLY A 164 3.79 14.08 10.67
C GLY A 164 4.49 12.92 11.41
N VAL A 165 5.66 12.49 10.92
CA VAL A 165 6.47 11.43 11.53
C VAL A 165 7.75 12.01 12.14
N PRO A 166 8.38 11.34 13.13
CA PRO A 166 9.64 11.81 13.72
C PRO A 166 10.76 11.88 12.66
N VAL A 167 11.40 13.05 12.53
CA VAL A 167 12.41 13.32 11.49
C VAL A 167 13.57 12.34 11.57
N GLU A 168 14.16 12.17 12.76
CA GLU A 168 15.34 11.32 12.95
C GLU A 168 15.01 9.84 12.72
N ALA A 169 13.79 9.40 13.05
CA ALA A 169 13.36 8.03 12.78
C ALA A 169 13.24 7.76 11.27
N LEU A 170 12.60 8.66 10.52
CA LEU A 170 12.51 8.52 9.07
C LEU A 170 13.88 8.49 8.41
N LYS A 171 14.79 9.40 8.81
CA LYS A 171 16.16 9.46 8.28
C LYS A 171 16.94 8.19 8.59
N ALA A 172 16.85 7.67 9.82
CA ALA A 172 17.48 6.42 10.20
C ALA A 172 16.94 5.23 9.37
N THR A 173 15.63 5.17 9.19
CA THR A 173 14.97 4.14 8.36
C THR A 173 15.43 4.20 6.91
N VAL A 174 15.45 5.39 6.29
CA VAL A 174 15.91 5.56 4.91
C VAL A 174 17.40 5.23 4.78
N THR A 175 18.22 5.64 5.75
CA THR A 175 19.67 5.29 5.79
C THR A 175 19.85 3.78 5.81
N ARG A 176 19.17 3.10 6.74
CA ARG A 176 19.21 1.63 6.84
C ARG A 176 18.74 0.95 5.56
N TYR A 177 17.64 1.43 4.98
CA TYR A 177 17.11 0.90 3.73
C TYR A 177 18.10 1.05 2.57
N ASN A 178 18.78 2.18 2.48
CA ASN A 178 19.81 2.43 1.46
C ASN A 178 21.05 1.54 1.65
N GLU A 179 21.44 1.24 2.89
CA GLU A 179 22.50 0.25 3.17
C GLU A 179 22.12 -1.14 2.66
N LEU A 180 20.89 -1.58 2.90
CA LEU A 180 20.39 -2.86 2.41
C LEU A 180 20.35 -2.90 0.88
N ALA A 181 19.90 -1.80 0.26
CA ALA A 181 19.91 -1.67 -1.20
C ALA A 181 21.33 -1.72 -1.78
N ALA A 182 22.29 -1.04 -1.17
CA ALA A 182 23.70 -1.07 -1.59
C ALA A 182 24.33 -2.45 -1.39
N LYS A 183 23.94 -3.19 -0.35
CA LYS A 183 24.34 -4.56 -0.08
C LYS A 183 23.73 -5.56 -1.08
N GLY A 184 22.59 -5.20 -1.68
CA GLY A 184 21.81 -6.10 -2.54
C GLY A 184 21.15 -7.26 -1.79
N HIS A 185 20.90 -7.08 -0.48
CA HIS A 185 20.25 -8.08 0.36
C HIS A 185 19.53 -7.41 1.52
N ASP A 186 18.26 -7.77 1.73
CA ASP A 186 17.43 -7.26 2.81
C ASP A 186 17.49 -8.21 4.03
N ASP A 187 18.37 -7.90 4.97
CA ASP A 187 18.52 -8.68 6.21
C ASP A 187 17.33 -8.48 7.16
N ASP A 188 16.54 -7.41 6.97
CA ASP A 188 15.50 -7.02 7.93
C ASP A 188 14.15 -7.70 7.64
N PHE A 189 13.75 -7.77 6.35
CA PHE A 189 12.45 -8.31 5.95
C PHE A 189 12.51 -9.27 4.76
N GLY A 190 13.68 -9.53 4.20
CA GLY A 190 13.85 -10.49 3.09
C GLY A 190 13.23 -10.06 1.77
N LYS A 191 13.16 -8.76 1.51
CA LYS A 191 12.69 -8.20 0.24
C LYS A 191 13.65 -8.57 -0.89
N ARG A 192 13.11 -8.90 -2.06
CA ARG A 192 13.94 -9.25 -3.23
C ARG A 192 14.88 -8.12 -3.62
N PRO A 193 16.15 -8.43 -3.98
CA PRO A 193 17.14 -7.41 -4.36
C PRO A 193 16.67 -6.46 -5.48
N GLU A 194 15.92 -6.99 -6.43
CA GLU A 194 15.41 -6.24 -7.58
C GLU A 194 14.45 -5.11 -7.19
N LEU A 195 13.88 -5.18 -5.99
CA LEU A 195 12.96 -4.19 -5.43
C LEU A 195 13.59 -3.29 -4.36
N LEU A 196 14.86 -3.51 -4.03
CA LEU A 196 15.63 -2.64 -3.14
C LEU A 196 16.10 -1.39 -3.91
N THR A 197 15.19 -0.46 -4.13
CA THR A 197 15.49 0.80 -4.82
C THR A 197 15.91 1.87 -3.83
N PRO A 198 17.13 2.41 -3.91
CA PRO A 198 17.62 3.39 -2.93
C PRO A 198 16.84 4.71 -3.02
N ILE A 199 16.70 5.38 -1.88
CA ILE A 199 16.03 6.69 -1.74
C ILE A 199 17.09 7.73 -1.46
N GLN A 200 17.60 8.42 -2.49
CA GLN A 200 18.81 9.24 -2.41
C GLN A 200 18.66 10.63 -3.02
N LYS A 201 17.76 10.81 -3.98
CA LYS A 201 17.71 12.02 -4.79
C LYS A 201 16.34 12.70 -4.71
N GLY A 202 16.31 13.89 -4.14
CA GLY A 202 15.09 14.72 -4.14
C GLY A 202 14.64 15.14 -5.55
N PRO A 203 13.38 15.57 -5.71
CA PRO A 203 12.41 15.62 -4.63
C PRO A 203 12.01 14.22 -4.13
N PHE A 204 11.70 14.16 -2.84
CA PHE A 204 11.19 12.97 -2.16
C PHE A 204 9.67 13.04 -2.05
N TYR A 205 9.04 11.88 -2.09
CA TYR A 205 7.59 11.75 -2.08
C TYR A 205 7.15 10.81 -0.96
N ALA A 206 6.00 11.09 -0.37
CA ALA A 206 5.33 10.13 0.49
C ALA A 206 3.83 10.09 0.15
N GLY A 207 3.38 8.92 -0.27
CA GLY A 207 1.97 8.63 -0.52
C GLY A 207 1.35 7.93 0.69
N ARG A 208 0.17 8.40 1.14
CA ARG A 208 -0.52 7.75 2.25
C ARG A 208 -1.14 6.44 1.80
N LEU A 209 -0.88 5.38 2.56
CA LEU A 209 -1.60 4.12 2.42
C LEU A 209 -2.95 4.23 3.13
N VAL A 210 -4.02 3.93 2.41
CA VAL A 210 -5.39 3.87 2.93
C VAL A 210 -5.99 2.50 2.63
N SER A 211 -6.85 1.98 3.49
CA SER A 211 -7.51 0.67 3.34
C SER A 211 -9.03 0.81 3.29
#